data_815dcfb4a95b1dcadd831dd6149f05b8
#
_entry.id   815dcfb4a95b1dcadd831dd6149f05b8
#
_cell.length_a   1.000
_cell.length_b   1.000
_cell.length_c   1.000
_cell.angle_alpha   90.00
_cell.angle_beta   90.00
_cell.angle_gamma   90.00
#
_symmetry.space_group_name_H-M   'P 1'
#
loop_
_entity.id
_entity.type
_entity.pdbx_description
1 polymer ?
#
loop_
_entity_poly.entity_id
_entity_poly.type
_entity_poly.pdbx_seq_one_letter_code
_entity_poly.pdbx_strand_id
1 'polypeptide(L)'
;EFMSALLTSERNDVERIAFLIEETRKMGIEVLPPDVNESFAFFSVVPVKNQIRFGLLAIKNVGDGIVASIIQERKAVGPYQSIQDFISRVATKDLNKKSMESLIKAGVFDRFGERNQLLKNMERLLSIARENQRVKATGQKGLFDGQPHDSPTSLTLEPADPAKEAELLTWEKELLGLYVTSHPLNGLKHILESRALAIHSLEEAMSEIQNTRFKFQFSNQRERLCIGGIISSVKKIITKAGKPMLFMGLEDLTDKIEVVVFPSVIERYPAALQLNKIVFVTGRLDRRDGEKKFLAEEVEEIVAS
;
A
#
# COMPACT_ATOMS: atom_id res chain seq x y z
N GLU A 1 3.44 21.99 -0.92
CA GLU A 1 3.05 22.36 0.46
C GLU A 1 1.57 22.09 0.71
N PHE A 2 0.65 22.57 -0.12
CA PHE A 2 -0.80 22.35 0.05
C PHE A 2 -1.16 20.86 0.21
N MET A 3 -0.70 19.98 -0.72
CA MET A 3 -1.00 18.55 -0.65
C MET A 3 -0.41 17.87 0.59
N SER A 4 0.77 18.29 1.05
CA SER A 4 1.37 17.77 2.29
C SER A 4 0.52 18.14 3.53
N ALA A 5 -0.01 19.36 3.58
CA ALA A 5 -0.89 19.81 4.66
C ALA A 5 -2.24 19.05 4.62
N LEU A 6 -2.81 18.86 3.44
CA LEU A 6 -4.06 18.13 3.24
C LEU A 6 -3.92 16.65 3.64
N LEU A 7 -2.87 15.96 3.19
CA LEU A 7 -2.54 14.60 3.60
C LEU A 7 -2.37 14.47 5.12
N THR A 8 -1.79 15.49 5.75
CA THR A 8 -1.61 15.51 7.21
C THR A 8 -2.94 15.66 7.94
N SER A 9 -3.86 16.49 7.46
CA SER A 9 -5.18 16.68 8.08
C SER A 9 -6.03 15.40 8.03
N GLU A 10 -5.92 14.64 6.94
CA GLU A 10 -6.69 13.43 6.69
C GLU A 10 -5.99 12.13 7.16
N ARG A 11 -4.89 12.23 7.91
CA ARG A 11 -4.04 11.09 8.30
C ARG A 11 -4.75 9.92 8.99
N ASN A 12 -5.92 10.15 9.57
CA ASN A 12 -6.71 9.14 10.27
C ASN A 12 -7.67 8.38 9.33
N ASP A 13 -7.86 8.86 8.11
CA ASP A 13 -8.73 8.27 7.10
C ASP A 13 -7.87 7.67 5.97
N VAL A 14 -7.69 6.37 6.04
CA VAL A 14 -6.84 5.60 5.10
C VAL A 14 -7.34 5.70 3.66
N GLU A 15 -8.66 5.69 3.44
CA GLU A 15 -9.24 5.77 2.09
C GLU A 15 -9.04 7.18 1.52
N ARG A 16 -9.19 8.19 2.37
CA ARG A 16 -8.97 9.58 1.99
C ARG A 16 -7.52 9.87 1.67
N ILE A 17 -6.58 9.33 2.48
CA ILE A 17 -5.13 9.42 2.18
C ILE A 17 -4.82 8.78 0.83
N ALA A 18 -5.33 7.58 0.55
CA ALA A 18 -5.09 6.89 -0.71
C ALA A 18 -5.53 7.74 -1.90
N PHE A 19 -6.77 8.26 -1.84
CA PHE A 19 -7.29 9.18 -2.86
C PHE A 19 -6.41 10.41 -3.06
N LEU A 20 -6.02 11.08 -1.96
CA LEU A 20 -5.20 12.29 -2.02
C LEU A 20 -3.79 12.03 -2.57
N ILE A 21 -3.21 10.85 -2.32
CA ILE A 21 -1.91 10.48 -2.88
C ILE A 21 -2.02 10.24 -4.38
N GLU A 22 -3.09 9.63 -4.87
CA GLU A 22 -3.32 9.48 -6.31
C GLU A 22 -3.46 10.85 -6.99
N GLU A 23 -4.25 11.76 -6.41
CA GLU A 23 -4.34 13.13 -6.91
C GLU A 23 -2.99 13.86 -6.89
N THR A 24 -2.19 13.65 -5.82
CA THR A 24 -0.83 14.19 -5.71
C THR A 24 0.07 13.69 -6.84
N ARG A 25 0.01 12.40 -7.17
CA ARG A 25 0.77 11.78 -8.27
C ARG A 25 0.33 12.32 -9.63
N LYS A 26 -0.99 12.50 -9.86
CA LYS A 26 -1.52 13.13 -11.09
C LYS A 26 -1.01 14.57 -11.28
N MET A 27 -0.75 15.27 -10.18
CA MET A 27 -0.13 16.60 -10.21
C MET A 27 1.40 16.58 -10.48
N GLY A 28 1.98 15.40 -10.71
CA GLY A 28 3.42 15.23 -10.92
C GLY A 28 4.25 15.35 -9.65
N ILE A 29 3.64 15.17 -8.48
CA ILE A 29 4.31 15.18 -7.18
C ILE A 29 4.49 13.74 -6.71
N GLU A 30 5.72 13.30 -6.57
CA GLU A 30 6.03 11.96 -6.09
C GLU A 30 5.84 11.85 -4.57
N VAL A 31 5.18 10.78 -4.11
CA VAL A 31 5.07 10.47 -2.69
C VAL A 31 6.02 9.33 -2.35
N LEU A 32 7.03 9.66 -1.55
CA LEU A 32 8.09 8.74 -1.15
C LEU A 32 7.67 7.91 0.06
N PRO A 33 8.13 6.64 0.16
CA PRO A 33 7.84 5.76 1.29
C PRO A 33 8.35 6.33 2.61
N PRO A 34 7.87 5.83 3.77
CA PRO A 34 8.40 6.22 5.05
C PRO A 34 9.84 5.74 5.22
N ASP A 35 10.66 6.53 5.92
CA ASP A 35 12.07 6.24 6.18
C ASP A 35 12.45 6.76 7.58
N VAL A 36 13.16 5.95 8.36
CA VAL A 36 13.53 6.27 9.74
C VAL A 36 14.37 7.53 9.87
N ASN A 37 15.19 7.83 8.86
CA ASN A 37 16.10 8.97 8.86
C ASN A 37 15.53 10.22 8.19
N GLU A 38 14.49 10.06 7.35
CA GLU A 38 13.96 11.18 6.56
C GLU A 38 12.54 11.59 6.95
N SER A 39 11.70 10.64 7.38
CA SER A 39 10.31 10.93 7.72
C SER A 39 10.20 11.75 9.01
N PHE A 40 9.26 12.69 9.01
CA PHE A 40 8.78 13.36 10.20
C PHE A 40 7.49 12.72 10.73
N ALA A 41 6.90 13.30 11.78
CA ALA A 41 5.62 12.83 12.31
C ALA A 41 4.52 12.87 11.25
N PHE A 42 4.48 13.95 10.49
CA PHE A 42 3.49 14.22 9.46
C PHE A 42 4.10 14.14 8.06
N PHE A 43 3.25 14.14 7.03
CA PHE A 43 3.70 14.28 5.66
C PHE A 43 4.50 15.57 5.50
N SER A 44 5.63 15.50 4.82
CA SER A 44 6.53 16.64 4.69
C SER A 44 7.07 16.78 3.26
N VAL A 45 7.20 18.03 2.82
CA VAL A 45 7.80 18.34 1.52
C VAL A 45 9.31 18.08 1.60
N VAL A 46 9.85 17.40 0.58
CA VAL A 46 11.29 17.22 0.43
C VAL A 46 11.87 18.48 -0.19
N PRO A 47 12.80 19.19 0.49
CA PRO A 47 13.36 20.44 -0.02
C PRO A 47 13.95 20.29 -1.41
N VAL A 48 13.72 21.31 -2.28
CA VAL A 48 14.26 21.42 -3.64
C VAL A 48 13.73 20.34 -4.62
N LYS A 49 12.92 19.40 -4.15
CA LYS A 49 12.32 18.35 -4.99
C LYS A 49 10.81 18.46 -4.99
N ASN A 50 10.18 18.09 -6.10
CA ASN A 50 8.72 18.01 -6.18
C ASN A 50 8.23 16.68 -5.58
N GLN A 51 8.54 16.46 -4.32
CA GLN A 51 8.30 15.21 -3.61
C GLN A 51 7.73 15.46 -2.21
N ILE A 52 6.90 14.54 -1.74
CA ILE A 52 6.37 14.50 -0.37
C ILE A 52 6.83 13.20 0.28
N ARG A 53 7.40 13.29 1.50
CA ARG A 53 7.77 12.12 2.30
C ARG A 53 6.60 11.69 3.17
N PHE A 54 6.32 10.39 3.23
CA PHE A 54 5.30 9.79 4.08
C PHE A 54 5.58 10.03 5.56
N GLY A 55 4.55 10.45 6.31
CA GLY A 55 4.66 10.72 7.75
C GLY A 55 4.58 9.45 8.60
N LEU A 56 5.37 9.36 9.67
CA LEU A 56 5.39 8.16 10.53
C LEU A 56 4.08 7.93 11.27
N LEU A 57 3.34 8.99 11.63
CA LEU A 57 2.04 8.89 12.31
C LEU A 57 0.90 8.40 11.39
N ALA A 58 1.09 8.41 10.09
CA ALA A 58 0.12 7.87 9.15
C ALA A 58 0.26 6.33 8.99
N ILE A 59 1.30 5.73 9.60
CA ILE A 59 1.47 4.26 9.63
C ILE A 59 0.57 3.68 10.72
N LYS A 60 -0.26 2.73 10.36
CA LYS A 60 -1.16 2.04 11.29
C LYS A 60 -0.38 1.39 12.43
N ASN A 61 -0.88 1.50 13.67
CA ASN A 61 -0.29 0.99 14.90
C ASN A 61 1.02 1.68 15.34
N VAL A 62 1.38 2.79 14.75
CA VAL A 62 2.52 3.63 15.16
C VAL A 62 1.98 4.87 15.84
N GLY A 63 2.23 5.02 17.14
CA GLY A 63 1.70 6.11 17.97
C GLY A 63 2.67 7.27 18.16
N ASP A 64 2.16 8.36 18.75
CA ASP A 64 2.92 9.61 18.97
C ASP A 64 4.20 9.40 19.79
N GLY A 65 4.16 8.58 20.85
CA GLY A 65 5.29 8.36 21.75
C GLY A 65 6.52 7.79 21.04
N ILE A 66 6.35 6.75 20.22
CA ILE A 66 7.45 6.16 19.46
C ILE A 66 7.97 7.11 18.38
N VAL A 67 7.09 7.81 17.68
CA VAL A 67 7.46 8.76 16.62
C VAL A 67 8.22 9.95 17.20
N ALA A 68 7.77 10.49 18.33
CA ALA A 68 8.47 11.58 19.04
C ALA A 68 9.88 11.14 19.44
N SER A 69 10.04 9.93 20.02
CA SER A 69 11.33 9.37 20.41
C SER A 69 12.26 9.20 19.21
N ILE A 70 11.78 8.66 18.10
CA ILE A 70 12.57 8.50 16.86
C ILE A 70 13.10 9.85 16.38
N ILE A 71 12.23 10.85 16.30
CA ILE A 71 12.60 12.18 15.79
C ILE A 71 13.54 12.91 16.76
N GLN A 72 13.29 12.82 18.06
CA GLN A 72 14.12 13.47 19.09
C GLN A 72 15.52 12.90 19.10
N GLU A 73 15.69 11.58 19.15
CA GLU A 73 16.98 10.91 19.12
C GLU A 73 17.76 11.21 17.83
N ARG A 74 17.07 11.20 16.69
CA ARG A 74 17.67 11.57 15.41
C ARG A 74 18.16 13.02 15.38
N LYS A 75 17.42 13.96 15.97
CA LYS A 75 17.83 15.37 16.08
C LYS A 75 19.02 15.57 17.03
N ALA A 76 19.07 14.81 18.13
CA ALA A 76 20.10 14.95 19.14
C ALA A 76 21.44 14.35 18.72
N VAL A 77 21.45 13.19 18.07
CA VAL A 77 22.65 12.39 17.82
C VAL A 77 22.97 12.26 16.31
N GLY A 78 22.01 12.60 15.45
CA GLY A 78 22.14 12.43 13.99
C GLY A 78 21.43 11.19 13.45
N PRO A 79 21.54 10.93 12.14
CA PRO A 79 20.89 9.81 11.47
C PRO A 79 21.28 8.45 12.08
N TYR A 80 20.34 7.53 12.11
CA TYR A 80 20.60 6.15 12.49
C TYR A 80 21.45 5.45 11.43
N GLN A 81 22.46 4.70 11.88
CA GLN A 81 23.42 4.02 11.00
C GLN A 81 23.06 2.56 10.73
N SER A 82 22.32 1.93 11.64
CA SER A 82 21.90 0.53 11.55
C SER A 82 20.64 0.29 12.38
N ILE A 83 20.04 -0.89 12.23
CA ILE A 83 18.95 -1.34 13.11
C ILE A 83 19.42 -1.48 14.56
N GLN A 84 20.66 -1.88 14.78
CA GLN A 84 21.26 -1.98 16.13
C GLN A 84 21.41 -0.59 16.77
N ASP A 85 21.89 0.40 16.02
CA ASP A 85 21.99 1.79 16.48
C ASP A 85 20.59 2.34 16.83
N PHE A 86 19.59 2.11 15.97
CA PHE A 86 18.21 2.47 16.25
C PHE A 86 17.70 1.88 17.56
N ILE A 87 17.83 0.55 17.76
CA ILE A 87 17.37 -0.16 18.96
C ILE A 87 18.10 0.32 20.22
N SER A 88 19.39 0.66 20.14
CA SER A 88 20.16 1.15 21.29
C SER A 88 19.74 2.56 21.72
N ARG A 89 19.34 3.39 20.77
CA ARG A 89 18.97 4.79 21.00
C ARG A 89 17.50 4.94 21.36
N VAL A 90 16.60 4.27 20.61
CA VAL A 90 15.13 4.35 20.77
C VAL A 90 14.66 3.29 21.76
N ALA A 91 15.15 3.34 22.99
CA ALA A 91 14.75 2.42 24.06
C ALA A 91 13.57 3.01 24.86
N THR A 92 12.35 2.91 24.33
CA THR A 92 11.13 3.39 24.98
C THR A 92 10.10 2.26 25.16
N LYS A 93 9.19 2.42 26.15
CA LYS A 93 8.08 1.48 26.37
C LYS A 93 7.10 1.42 25.18
N ASP A 94 7.10 2.47 24.35
CA ASP A 94 6.23 2.57 23.18
C ASP A 94 6.76 1.75 22.00
N LEU A 95 8.04 1.34 22.03
CA LEU A 95 8.62 0.39 21.08
C LEU A 95 8.21 -1.04 21.49
N ASN A 96 7.01 -1.41 21.18
CA ASN A 96 6.45 -2.74 21.43
C ASN A 96 6.43 -3.60 20.15
N LYS A 97 6.03 -4.88 20.29
CA LYS A 97 5.97 -5.82 19.18
C LYS A 97 5.15 -5.28 18.01
N LYS A 98 3.96 -4.73 18.28
CA LYS A 98 3.03 -4.26 17.25
C LYS A 98 3.57 -3.03 16.50
N SER A 99 4.15 -2.06 17.22
CA SER A 99 4.73 -0.87 16.59
C SER A 99 5.98 -1.22 15.78
N MET A 100 6.86 -2.10 16.31
CA MET A 100 8.06 -2.55 15.59
C MET A 100 7.72 -3.33 14.32
N GLU A 101 6.78 -4.26 14.40
CA GLU A 101 6.28 -5.00 13.25
C GLU A 101 5.73 -4.07 12.17
N SER A 102 4.90 -3.09 12.58
CA SER A 102 4.33 -2.12 11.63
C SER A 102 5.39 -1.23 10.99
N LEU A 103 6.40 -0.79 11.73
CA LEU A 103 7.51 -0.02 11.18
C LEU A 103 8.34 -0.83 10.17
N ILE A 104 8.63 -2.11 10.48
CA ILE A 104 9.36 -2.99 9.56
C ILE A 104 8.55 -3.22 8.28
N LYS A 105 7.30 -3.66 8.42
CA LYS A 105 6.43 -3.98 7.28
C LYS A 105 6.12 -2.76 6.41
N ALA A 106 6.04 -1.57 7.01
CA ALA A 106 5.88 -0.31 6.27
C ALA A 106 7.15 0.15 5.54
N GLY A 107 8.28 -0.55 5.70
CA GLY A 107 9.53 -0.23 5.01
C GLY A 107 10.36 0.88 5.66
N VAL A 108 10.05 1.30 6.89
CA VAL A 108 10.77 2.38 7.59
C VAL A 108 12.26 2.08 7.74
N PHE A 109 12.64 0.80 7.77
CA PHE A 109 14.00 0.32 7.96
C PHE A 109 14.63 -0.32 6.72
N ASP A 110 14.06 -0.16 5.53
CA ASP A 110 14.55 -0.78 4.29
C ASP A 110 16.02 -0.46 3.98
N ARG A 111 16.52 0.68 4.46
CA ARG A 111 17.94 1.03 4.37
C ARG A 111 18.88 0.18 5.24
N PHE A 112 18.38 -0.55 6.24
CA PHE A 112 19.17 -1.31 7.19
C PHE A 112 19.11 -2.82 6.98
N GLY A 113 18.17 -3.31 6.21
CA GLY A 113 18.02 -4.72 5.93
C GLY A 113 16.68 -5.08 5.30
N GLU A 114 16.61 -6.31 4.88
CA GLU A 114 15.42 -6.88 4.26
C GLU A 114 14.31 -7.11 5.31
N ARG A 115 13.03 -6.83 4.93
CA ARG A 115 11.89 -6.81 5.86
C ARG A 115 11.67 -8.16 6.55
N ASN A 116 11.70 -9.29 5.81
CA ASN A 116 11.55 -10.62 6.40
C ASN A 116 12.69 -11.00 7.34
N GLN A 117 13.92 -10.57 7.02
CA GLN A 117 15.04 -10.77 7.92
C GLN A 117 14.85 -9.99 9.23
N LEU A 118 14.41 -8.74 9.16
CA LEU A 118 14.12 -7.93 10.35
C LEU A 118 12.97 -8.52 11.16
N LEU A 119 11.90 -8.99 10.51
CA LEU A 119 10.77 -9.66 11.17
C LEU A 119 11.18 -10.94 11.89
N LYS A 120 11.99 -11.79 11.25
CA LYS A 120 12.52 -13.01 11.86
C LYS A 120 13.31 -12.74 13.14
N ASN A 121 14.07 -11.64 13.16
CA ASN A 121 14.90 -11.26 14.29
C ASN A 121 14.20 -10.31 15.29
N MET A 122 12.93 -9.98 15.09
CA MET A 122 12.22 -8.95 15.83
C MET A 122 12.19 -9.19 17.34
N GLU A 123 11.95 -10.41 17.82
CA GLU A 123 11.92 -10.73 19.26
C GLU A 123 13.29 -10.48 19.90
N ARG A 124 14.38 -10.82 19.20
CA ARG A 124 15.75 -10.55 19.64
C ARG A 124 16.03 -9.04 19.70
N LEU A 125 15.62 -8.28 18.68
CA LEU A 125 15.74 -6.83 18.64
C LEU A 125 14.98 -6.18 19.81
N LEU A 126 13.76 -6.63 20.07
CA LEU A 126 12.96 -6.12 21.19
C LEU A 126 13.53 -6.49 22.56
N SER A 127 14.15 -7.66 22.70
CA SER A 127 14.82 -8.05 23.96
C SER A 127 16.00 -7.11 24.27
N ILE A 128 16.80 -6.78 23.24
CA ILE A 128 17.91 -5.83 23.37
C ILE A 128 17.37 -4.42 23.73
N ALA A 129 16.29 -3.98 23.08
CA ALA A 129 15.67 -2.68 23.39
C ALA A 129 15.23 -2.60 24.85
N ARG A 130 14.59 -3.66 25.38
CA ARG A 130 14.15 -3.74 26.77
C ARG A 130 15.32 -3.72 27.75
N GLU A 131 16.39 -4.43 27.45
CA GLU A 131 17.59 -4.43 28.29
C GLU A 131 18.25 -3.04 28.32
N ASN A 132 18.41 -2.40 27.15
CA ASN A 132 18.91 -1.03 27.07
C ASN A 132 18.03 -0.04 27.85
N GLN A 133 16.70 -0.23 27.84
CA GLN A 133 15.76 0.58 28.62
C GLN A 133 15.99 0.40 30.12
N ARG A 134 16.17 -0.85 30.58
CA ARG A 134 16.43 -1.17 32.02
C ARG A 134 17.74 -0.53 32.47
N VAL A 135 18.82 -0.66 31.70
CA VAL A 135 20.11 -0.05 31.99
C VAL A 135 20.02 1.48 32.12
N LYS A 136 19.32 2.12 31.16
CA LYS A 136 19.09 3.59 31.21
C LYS A 136 18.25 4.00 32.44
N ALA A 137 17.25 3.22 32.85
CA ALA A 137 16.36 3.54 33.97
C ALA A 137 17.03 3.33 35.35
N THR A 138 17.87 2.32 35.50
CA THR A 138 18.47 1.94 36.80
C THR A 138 19.83 2.61 37.05
N GLY A 139 20.47 3.19 36.04
CA GLY A 139 21.82 3.71 36.12
C GLY A 139 22.88 2.64 36.47
N GLN A 140 22.46 1.38 36.59
CA GLN A 140 23.38 0.28 36.82
C GLN A 140 24.08 -0.07 35.52
N LYS A 141 25.37 0.25 35.46
CA LYS A 141 26.26 -0.36 34.46
C LYS A 141 26.23 -1.87 34.66
N GLY A 142 26.01 -2.60 33.56
CA GLY A 142 25.99 -4.07 33.60
C GLY A 142 27.30 -4.61 34.18
N LEU A 143 27.23 -5.78 34.84
CA LEU A 143 28.40 -6.44 35.47
C LEU A 143 29.55 -6.69 34.50
N PHE A 144 29.38 -6.48 33.19
CA PHE A 144 30.34 -6.66 32.10
C PHE A 144 30.85 -5.36 31.48
N ASP A 145 30.53 -4.19 32.02
CA ASP A 145 30.93 -2.86 31.50
C ASP A 145 32.44 -2.51 31.81
N GLY A 146 33.18 -3.45 32.36
CA GLY A 146 34.60 -3.28 32.71
C GLY A 146 35.60 -3.78 31.66
N GLN A 147 35.15 -4.31 30.53
CA GLN A 147 36.04 -4.58 29.40
C GLN A 147 35.96 -3.43 28.40
N PRO A 148 37.08 -2.98 27.82
CA PRO A 148 37.03 -1.99 26.75
C PRO A 148 36.21 -2.61 25.60
N HIS A 149 35.05 -2.04 25.37
CA HIS A 149 34.24 -2.34 24.19
C HIS A 149 34.93 -1.77 22.93
N ASP A 150 36.11 -2.30 22.62
CA ASP A 150 36.68 -2.25 21.29
C ASP A 150 35.98 -3.34 20.44
N SER A 151 34.85 -3.04 19.99
CA SER A 151 33.99 -3.53 18.94
C SER A 151 32.54 -3.63 19.45
N PRO A 152 31.58 -2.90 18.90
CA PRO A 152 30.19 -3.27 19.07
C PRO A 152 30.05 -4.69 18.54
N THR A 153 29.70 -5.62 19.41
CA THR A 153 29.35 -6.98 18.98
C THR A 153 28.31 -6.83 17.87
N SER A 154 28.75 -6.96 16.63
CA SER A 154 27.89 -6.73 15.48
C SER A 154 26.70 -7.67 15.62
N LEU A 155 25.52 -7.11 15.75
CA LEU A 155 24.30 -7.90 15.83
C LEU A 155 24.15 -8.66 14.51
N THR A 156 24.59 -9.91 14.50
CA THR A 156 24.38 -10.78 13.34
C THR A 156 22.92 -11.19 13.31
N LEU A 157 22.21 -10.70 12.32
CA LEU A 157 20.82 -11.12 12.08
C LEU A 157 20.80 -12.50 11.43
N GLU A 158 19.92 -13.35 11.90
CA GLU A 158 19.65 -14.62 11.24
C GLU A 158 19.12 -14.38 9.82
N PRO A 159 19.62 -15.08 8.80
CA PRO A 159 19.12 -14.92 7.44
C PRO A 159 17.67 -15.39 7.32
N ALA A 160 16.95 -14.76 6.43
CA ALA A 160 15.59 -15.14 6.03
C ALA A 160 15.46 -15.00 4.51
N ASP A 161 14.55 -15.72 3.92
CA ASP A 161 14.19 -15.52 2.52
C ASP A 161 13.57 -14.12 2.34
N PRO A 162 13.95 -13.39 1.29
CA PRO A 162 13.38 -12.07 1.02
C PRO A 162 11.86 -12.12 0.90
N ALA A 163 11.19 -11.08 1.37
CA ALA A 163 9.75 -10.94 1.20
C ALA A 163 9.41 -10.89 -0.28
N LYS A 164 8.39 -11.64 -0.68
CA LYS A 164 7.89 -11.59 -2.05
C LYS A 164 7.20 -10.25 -2.32
N GLU A 165 7.25 -9.77 -3.56
CA GLU A 165 6.62 -8.51 -3.95
C GLU A 165 5.14 -8.43 -3.52
N ALA A 166 4.40 -9.51 -3.68
CA ALA A 166 3.00 -9.59 -3.25
C ALA A 166 2.81 -9.41 -1.73
N GLU A 167 3.77 -9.89 -0.91
CA GLU A 167 3.75 -9.70 0.55
C GLU A 167 4.04 -8.23 0.89
N LEU A 168 5.05 -7.62 0.26
CA LEU A 168 5.39 -6.20 0.46
C LEU A 168 4.20 -5.30 0.15
N LEU A 169 3.54 -5.52 -0.99
CA LEU A 169 2.37 -4.77 -1.40
C LEU A 169 1.17 -4.98 -0.45
N THR A 170 0.99 -6.22 0.04
CA THR A 170 -0.05 -6.50 1.05
C THR A 170 0.20 -5.72 2.33
N TRP A 171 1.44 -5.69 2.83
CA TRP A 171 1.81 -4.93 4.02
C TRP A 171 1.66 -3.42 3.84
N GLU A 172 2.06 -2.89 2.70
CA GLU A 172 1.86 -1.47 2.39
C GLU A 172 0.37 -1.11 2.37
N LYS A 173 -0.45 -1.90 1.68
CA LYS A 173 -1.90 -1.68 1.65
C LYS A 173 -2.53 -1.74 3.04
N GLU A 174 -2.10 -2.70 3.88
CA GLU A 174 -2.63 -2.84 5.24
C GLU A 174 -2.22 -1.69 6.16
N LEU A 175 -0.96 -1.23 6.08
CA LEU A 175 -0.36 -0.31 7.04
C LEU A 175 -0.36 1.15 6.60
N LEU A 176 -0.24 1.40 5.30
CA LEU A 176 -0.22 2.73 4.69
C LEU A 176 -1.53 3.06 3.97
N GLY A 177 -2.36 2.04 3.70
CA GLY A 177 -3.63 2.17 2.99
C GLY A 177 -3.52 2.17 1.46
N LEU A 178 -2.32 2.16 0.92
CA LEU A 178 -2.04 2.24 -0.51
C LEU A 178 -0.72 1.56 -0.86
N TYR A 179 -0.47 1.39 -2.13
CA TYR A 179 0.79 0.90 -2.67
C TYR A 179 1.76 2.08 -2.87
N VAL A 180 2.88 2.11 -2.14
CA VAL A 180 3.87 3.21 -2.20
C VAL A 180 5.04 2.86 -3.10
N THR A 181 5.60 1.65 -2.96
CA THR A 181 6.82 1.25 -3.67
C THR A 181 6.55 0.82 -5.11
N SER A 182 5.46 0.10 -5.36
CA SER A 182 5.09 -0.42 -6.68
C SER A 182 3.58 -0.65 -6.74
N HIS A 183 3.00 -0.59 -7.93
CA HIS A 183 1.62 -0.99 -8.14
C HIS A 183 1.56 -2.49 -8.46
N PRO A 184 0.61 -3.27 -7.90
CA PRO A 184 0.51 -4.71 -8.16
C PRO A 184 0.44 -5.10 -9.63
N LEU A 185 -0.04 -4.19 -10.46
CA LEU A 185 -0.20 -4.39 -11.90
C LEU A 185 1.05 -4.05 -12.72
N ASN A 186 2.12 -3.49 -12.12
CA ASN A 186 3.31 -3.10 -12.88
C ASN A 186 3.97 -4.28 -13.61
N GLY A 187 4.09 -5.43 -12.93
CA GLY A 187 4.61 -6.66 -13.53
C GLY A 187 3.69 -7.27 -14.60
N LEU A 188 2.42 -6.88 -14.63
CA LEU A 188 1.40 -7.39 -15.54
C LEU A 188 0.99 -6.39 -16.62
N LYS A 189 1.63 -5.22 -16.68
CA LYS A 189 1.29 -4.14 -17.60
C LYS A 189 1.17 -4.61 -19.03
N HIS A 190 2.15 -5.35 -19.54
CA HIS A 190 2.15 -5.88 -20.90
C HIS A 190 0.95 -6.82 -21.18
N ILE A 191 0.60 -7.66 -20.20
CA ILE A 191 -0.53 -8.60 -20.31
C ILE A 191 -1.85 -7.83 -20.33
N LEU A 192 -1.99 -6.82 -19.47
CA LEU A 192 -3.18 -5.97 -19.42
C LEU A 192 -3.35 -5.19 -20.73
N GLU A 193 -2.32 -4.50 -21.20
CA GLU A 193 -2.36 -3.71 -22.43
C GLU A 193 -2.63 -4.56 -23.69
N SER A 194 -2.26 -5.85 -23.68
CA SER A 194 -2.49 -6.73 -24.83
C SER A 194 -3.93 -7.26 -24.93
N ARG A 195 -4.71 -7.27 -23.82
CA ARG A 195 -6.03 -7.92 -23.76
C ARG A 195 -7.16 -7.02 -23.27
N ALA A 196 -6.83 -5.92 -22.61
CA ALA A 196 -7.82 -5.07 -21.97
C ALA A 196 -7.69 -3.62 -22.42
N LEU A 197 -8.80 -2.91 -22.41
CA LEU A 197 -8.82 -1.46 -22.55
C LEU A 197 -8.50 -0.81 -21.21
N ALA A 198 -7.74 0.28 -21.25
CA ALA A 198 -7.50 1.10 -20.08
C ALA A 198 -8.81 1.75 -19.60
N ILE A 199 -9.04 1.78 -18.29
CA ILE A 199 -10.30 2.28 -17.71
C ILE A 199 -10.55 3.73 -18.10
N HIS A 200 -9.51 4.58 -18.12
CA HIS A 200 -9.66 5.98 -18.53
C HIS A 200 -10.13 6.17 -19.97
N SER A 201 -9.78 5.24 -20.89
CA SER A 201 -10.11 5.31 -22.32
C SER A 201 -11.45 4.68 -22.69
N LEU A 202 -12.19 4.12 -21.74
CA LEU A 202 -13.48 3.45 -22.00
C LEU A 202 -14.50 4.35 -22.71
N GLU A 203 -14.50 5.66 -22.41
CA GLU A 203 -15.44 6.58 -23.05
C GLU A 203 -15.10 6.88 -24.50
N GLU A 204 -13.82 7.05 -24.78
CA GLU A 204 -13.33 7.28 -26.15
C GLU A 204 -13.62 6.07 -27.00
N ALA A 205 -13.29 4.87 -26.50
CA ALA A 205 -13.58 3.61 -27.18
C ALA A 205 -15.08 3.46 -27.48
N MET A 206 -15.97 3.74 -26.51
CA MET A 206 -17.42 3.70 -26.72
C MET A 206 -17.90 4.72 -27.76
N SER A 207 -17.34 5.92 -27.75
CA SER A 207 -17.70 6.97 -28.72
C SER A 207 -17.26 6.61 -30.14
N GLU A 208 -16.10 6.04 -30.31
CA GLU A 208 -15.60 5.55 -31.59
C GLU A 208 -16.45 4.41 -32.16
N ILE A 209 -16.83 3.48 -31.31
CA ILE A 209 -17.70 2.35 -31.67
C ILE A 209 -19.08 2.87 -32.11
N GLN A 210 -19.67 3.79 -31.35
CA GLN A 210 -20.96 4.40 -31.71
C GLN A 210 -20.89 5.17 -33.03
N ASN A 211 -19.83 5.93 -33.27
CA ASN A 211 -19.62 6.66 -34.53
C ASN A 211 -19.42 5.70 -35.72
N THR A 212 -18.79 4.55 -35.51
CA THR A 212 -18.61 3.52 -36.53
C THR A 212 -19.93 2.80 -36.87
N ARG A 213 -20.81 2.61 -35.88
CA ARG A 213 -22.17 2.03 -36.07
C ARG A 213 -23.08 2.90 -36.96
N PHE A 214 -22.95 4.21 -36.84
CA PHE A 214 -23.69 5.11 -37.75
C PHE A 214 -23.33 4.89 -39.24
N LYS A 215 -22.14 4.32 -39.50
CA LYS A 215 -21.69 4.00 -40.88
C LYS A 215 -22.10 2.60 -41.36
N PHE A 216 -22.42 1.67 -40.44
CA PHE A 216 -22.81 0.29 -40.79
C PHE A 216 -24.13 -0.11 -40.08
N GLN A 217 -25.21 -0.09 -40.82
CA GLN A 217 -26.58 -0.27 -40.35
C GLN A 217 -26.98 -1.73 -39.97
N PHE A 218 -26.04 -2.64 -39.71
CA PHE A 218 -26.35 -4.02 -39.32
C PHE A 218 -25.29 -4.63 -38.41
N SER A 219 -25.51 -4.63 -37.09
CA SER A 219 -25.21 -5.79 -36.25
C SER A 219 -25.80 -5.64 -34.85
N ASN A 220 -26.65 -6.61 -34.49
CA ASN A 220 -27.26 -6.79 -33.16
C ASN A 220 -26.27 -7.34 -32.12
N GLN A 221 -24.97 -7.29 -32.37
CA GLN A 221 -23.95 -7.66 -31.36
C GLN A 221 -23.79 -6.54 -30.37
N ARG A 222 -24.25 -6.78 -29.14
CA ARG A 222 -23.99 -5.91 -28.00
C ARG A 222 -22.49 -5.87 -27.77
N GLU A 223 -21.91 -4.69 -27.84
CA GLU A 223 -20.46 -4.50 -27.73
C GLU A 223 -19.98 -4.92 -26.37
N ARG A 224 -19.12 -5.92 -26.36
CA ARG A 224 -18.43 -6.37 -25.18
C ARG A 224 -17.06 -5.74 -25.14
N LEU A 225 -16.76 -5.08 -24.04
CA LEU A 225 -15.45 -4.52 -23.76
C LEU A 225 -14.75 -5.42 -22.73
N CYS A 226 -13.44 -5.49 -22.80
CA CYS A 226 -12.63 -6.16 -21.78
C CYS A 226 -11.80 -5.11 -21.06
N ILE A 227 -11.90 -5.08 -19.73
CA ILE A 227 -11.06 -4.28 -18.84
C ILE A 227 -10.28 -5.21 -17.92
N GLY A 228 -9.11 -4.79 -17.46
CA GLY A 228 -8.29 -5.60 -16.57
C GLY A 228 -7.77 -4.76 -15.40
N GLY A 229 -7.71 -5.36 -14.22
CA GLY A 229 -7.26 -4.63 -13.05
C GLY A 229 -7.28 -5.44 -11.76
N ILE A 230 -6.95 -4.79 -10.65
CA ILE A 230 -7.05 -5.35 -9.31
C ILE A 230 -8.39 -5.00 -8.67
N ILE A 231 -9.00 -5.96 -7.98
CA ILE A 231 -10.22 -5.72 -7.20
C ILE A 231 -9.86 -4.97 -5.93
N SER A 232 -10.12 -3.68 -5.90
CA SER A 232 -9.78 -2.78 -4.79
C SER A 232 -10.85 -2.70 -3.70
N SER A 233 -12.10 -3.08 -4.01
CA SER A 233 -13.21 -3.15 -3.04
C SER A 233 -14.28 -4.13 -3.50
N VAL A 234 -14.99 -4.74 -2.52
CA VAL A 234 -16.12 -5.64 -2.80
C VAL A 234 -17.22 -5.35 -1.79
N LYS A 235 -18.37 -4.90 -2.27
CA LYS A 235 -19.59 -4.68 -1.48
C LYS A 235 -20.69 -5.63 -1.94
N LYS A 236 -21.10 -6.54 -1.06
CA LYS A 236 -22.20 -7.47 -1.32
C LYS A 236 -23.52 -6.84 -0.90
N ILE A 237 -24.52 -6.90 -1.76
CA ILE A 237 -25.90 -6.53 -1.45
C ILE A 237 -26.83 -7.70 -1.78
N ILE A 238 -27.98 -7.70 -1.15
CA ILE A 238 -29.06 -8.65 -1.48
C ILE A 238 -30.14 -7.87 -2.23
N THR A 239 -30.49 -8.32 -3.42
CA THR A 239 -31.54 -7.70 -4.24
C THR A 239 -32.91 -7.94 -3.63
N LYS A 240 -33.93 -7.20 -4.06
CA LYS A 240 -35.33 -7.40 -3.62
C LYS A 240 -35.83 -8.82 -3.89
N ALA A 241 -35.23 -9.54 -4.83
CA ALA A 241 -35.54 -10.95 -5.16
C ALA A 241 -34.76 -11.96 -4.29
N GLY A 242 -34.04 -11.51 -3.24
CA GLY A 242 -33.26 -12.36 -2.33
C GLY A 242 -31.96 -12.91 -2.92
N LYS A 243 -31.52 -12.46 -4.11
CA LYS A 243 -30.30 -12.93 -4.76
C LYS A 243 -29.12 -12.01 -4.45
N PRO A 244 -27.89 -12.54 -4.26
CA PRO A 244 -26.70 -11.75 -4.02
C PRO A 244 -26.28 -11.01 -5.30
N MET A 245 -25.81 -9.78 -5.13
CA MET A 245 -25.21 -8.95 -6.16
C MET A 245 -23.97 -8.27 -5.58
N LEU A 246 -22.91 -8.06 -6.37
CA LEU A 246 -21.71 -7.39 -5.91
C LEU A 246 -21.52 -6.05 -6.63
N PHE A 247 -21.08 -5.05 -5.89
CA PHE A 247 -20.47 -3.85 -6.39
C PHE A 247 -18.97 -3.94 -6.08
N MET A 248 -18.17 -3.97 -7.11
CA MET A 248 -16.75 -4.24 -7.03
C MET A 248 -15.98 -3.06 -7.63
N GLY A 249 -15.07 -2.47 -6.88
CA GLY A 249 -14.14 -1.49 -7.42
C GLY A 249 -13.04 -2.21 -8.18
N LEU A 250 -12.90 -1.96 -9.47
CA LEU A 250 -11.78 -2.43 -10.29
C LEU A 250 -10.88 -1.25 -10.60
N GLU A 251 -9.59 -1.42 -10.36
CA GLU A 251 -8.56 -0.39 -10.50
C GLU A 251 -7.47 -0.90 -11.44
N ASP A 252 -7.14 -0.13 -12.47
CA ASP A 252 -5.99 -0.40 -13.33
C ASP A 252 -4.86 0.62 -13.05
N LEU A 253 -3.88 0.74 -13.94
CA LEU A 253 -2.79 1.71 -13.81
C LEU A 253 -3.21 3.15 -14.14
N THR A 254 -4.43 3.36 -14.60
CA THR A 254 -4.92 4.63 -15.16
C THR A 254 -6.07 5.24 -14.38
N ASP A 255 -7.02 4.42 -13.95
CA ASP A 255 -8.23 4.88 -13.26
C ASP A 255 -8.92 3.72 -12.51
N LYS A 256 -10.07 4.02 -11.88
CA LYS A 256 -10.92 3.08 -11.14
C LYS A 256 -12.35 3.16 -11.63
N ILE A 257 -13.02 2.01 -11.72
CA ILE A 257 -14.43 1.93 -12.10
C ILE A 257 -15.22 0.99 -11.18
N GLU A 258 -16.49 1.31 -10.93
CA GLU A 258 -17.40 0.40 -10.25
C GLU A 258 -17.91 -0.66 -11.22
N VAL A 259 -17.66 -1.92 -10.89
CA VAL A 259 -18.14 -3.09 -11.64
C VAL A 259 -19.32 -3.70 -10.93
N VAL A 260 -20.45 -3.82 -11.64
CA VAL A 260 -21.66 -4.47 -11.15
C VAL A 260 -21.65 -5.93 -11.57
N VAL A 261 -21.69 -6.83 -10.58
CA VAL A 261 -21.66 -8.27 -10.79
C VAL A 261 -23.00 -8.88 -10.41
N PHE A 262 -23.71 -9.40 -11.39
CA PHE A 262 -25.02 -10.03 -11.20
C PHE A 262 -24.92 -11.44 -10.64
N PRO A 263 -26.02 -11.99 -10.05
CA PRO A 263 -25.99 -13.30 -9.42
C PRO A 263 -25.47 -14.44 -10.32
N SER A 264 -25.82 -14.44 -11.59
CA SER A 264 -25.38 -15.45 -12.56
C SER A 264 -23.85 -15.45 -12.80
N VAL A 265 -23.22 -14.28 -12.69
CA VAL A 265 -21.76 -14.14 -12.83
C VAL A 265 -21.08 -14.56 -11.52
N ILE A 266 -21.67 -14.21 -10.37
CA ILE A 266 -21.17 -14.64 -9.05
C ILE A 266 -21.15 -16.17 -8.94
N GLU A 267 -22.23 -16.84 -9.36
CA GLU A 267 -22.33 -18.31 -9.35
C GLU A 267 -21.26 -18.97 -10.25
N ARG A 268 -20.88 -18.31 -11.34
CA ARG A 268 -19.95 -18.85 -12.33
C ARG A 268 -18.47 -18.63 -11.94
N TYR A 269 -18.17 -17.52 -11.28
CA TYR A 269 -16.78 -17.09 -11.01
C TYR A 269 -16.51 -16.71 -9.54
N PRO A 270 -16.93 -17.49 -8.54
CA PRO A 270 -16.86 -17.11 -7.13
C PRO A 270 -15.42 -16.93 -6.62
N ALA A 271 -14.46 -17.67 -7.16
CA ALA A 271 -13.06 -17.62 -6.75
C ALA A 271 -12.33 -16.36 -7.25
N ALA A 272 -12.72 -15.83 -8.41
CA ALA A 272 -12.12 -14.66 -9.02
C ALA A 272 -12.63 -13.33 -8.41
N LEU A 273 -13.81 -13.35 -7.77
CA LEU A 273 -14.49 -12.15 -7.24
C LEU A 273 -14.11 -11.84 -5.79
N GLN A 274 -12.82 -11.86 -5.49
CA GLN A 274 -12.30 -11.61 -4.15
C GLN A 274 -11.40 -10.37 -4.14
N LEU A 275 -11.35 -9.70 -3.00
CA LEU A 275 -10.49 -8.54 -2.78
C LEU A 275 -9.02 -8.88 -3.10
N ASN A 276 -8.31 -7.94 -3.70
CA ASN A 276 -6.91 -8.05 -4.14
C ASN A 276 -6.63 -9.08 -5.25
N LYS A 277 -7.64 -9.70 -5.84
CA LYS A 277 -7.46 -10.51 -7.04
C LYS A 277 -7.27 -9.62 -8.27
N ILE A 278 -6.42 -10.05 -9.18
CA ILE A 278 -6.21 -9.38 -10.46
C ILE A 278 -7.01 -10.15 -11.52
N VAL A 279 -7.87 -9.44 -12.22
CA VAL A 279 -8.86 -10.05 -13.12
C VAL A 279 -8.98 -9.31 -14.43
N PHE A 280 -9.33 -10.03 -15.48
CA PHE A 280 -10.01 -9.48 -16.65
C PHE A 280 -11.52 -9.55 -16.43
N VAL A 281 -12.21 -8.49 -16.76
CA VAL A 281 -13.67 -8.41 -16.73
C VAL A 281 -14.16 -8.04 -18.12
N THR A 282 -14.93 -8.96 -18.73
CA THR A 282 -15.62 -8.69 -19.98
C THR A 282 -17.06 -8.31 -19.69
N GLY A 283 -17.53 -7.25 -20.33
CA GLY A 283 -18.87 -6.73 -20.07
C GLY A 283 -19.19 -5.48 -20.87
N ARG A 284 -20.01 -4.61 -20.29
CA ARG A 284 -20.53 -3.39 -20.95
C ARG A 284 -20.46 -2.19 -20.02
N LEU A 285 -20.16 -1.04 -20.59
CA LEU A 285 -20.27 0.23 -19.88
C LEU A 285 -21.76 0.65 -19.80
N ASP A 286 -22.24 0.96 -18.61
CA ASP A 286 -23.56 1.51 -18.31
C ASP A 286 -23.43 2.94 -17.79
N ARG A 287 -24.33 3.82 -18.25
CA ARG A 287 -24.36 5.25 -17.89
C ARG A 287 -25.74 5.62 -17.33
N ARG A 288 -26.18 4.96 -16.29
CA ARG A 288 -27.41 5.34 -15.61
C ARG A 288 -27.10 6.30 -14.47
N ASP A 289 -27.96 7.29 -14.31
CA ASP A 289 -27.90 8.28 -13.21
C ASP A 289 -26.62 9.15 -13.16
N GLY A 290 -25.93 9.34 -14.30
CA GLY A 290 -24.72 10.18 -14.39
C GLY A 290 -23.44 9.52 -13.88
N GLU A 291 -23.52 8.35 -13.28
CA GLU A 291 -22.33 7.57 -12.85
C GLU A 291 -21.99 6.48 -13.89
N LYS A 292 -20.67 6.29 -14.07
CA LYS A 292 -20.14 5.25 -14.95
C LYS A 292 -20.03 3.94 -14.18
N LYS A 293 -20.67 2.89 -14.66
CA LYS A 293 -20.58 1.55 -14.09
C LYS A 293 -20.30 0.53 -15.18
N PHE A 294 -19.53 -0.49 -14.87
CA PHE A 294 -19.25 -1.57 -15.79
C PHE A 294 -20.03 -2.81 -15.40
N LEU A 295 -20.88 -3.31 -16.30
CA LEU A 295 -21.71 -4.49 -16.05
C LEU A 295 -20.93 -5.74 -16.45
N ALA A 296 -20.49 -6.54 -15.49
CA ALA A 296 -19.74 -7.76 -15.73
C ALA A 296 -20.62 -8.86 -16.35
N GLU A 297 -20.09 -9.52 -17.37
CA GLU A 297 -20.66 -10.71 -18.01
C GLU A 297 -19.76 -11.93 -17.82
N GLU A 298 -18.44 -11.74 -17.88
CA GLU A 298 -17.41 -12.77 -17.67
C GLU A 298 -16.27 -12.20 -16.81
N VAL A 299 -15.65 -13.07 -15.99
CA VAL A 299 -14.51 -12.71 -15.16
C VAL A 299 -13.46 -13.81 -15.25
N GLU A 300 -12.22 -13.43 -15.54
CA GLU A 300 -11.06 -14.33 -15.62
C GLU A 300 -9.98 -13.88 -14.65
N GLU A 301 -9.53 -14.74 -13.74
CA GLU A 301 -8.43 -14.42 -12.84
C GLU A 301 -7.10 -14.48 -13.59
N ILE A 302 -6.25 -13.46 -13.40
CA ILE A 302 -4.88 -13.42 -13.90
C ILE A 302 -4.00 -14.03 -12.83
N VAL A 303 -3.49 -15.23 -13.07
CA VAL A 303 -2.50 -15.88 -12.21
C VAL A 303 -1.12 -15.47 -12.72
N ALA A 304 -0.37 -14.72 -11.91
CA ALA A 304 1.04 -14.46 -12.20
C ALA A 304 1.81 -15.78 -12.15
N SER A 305 2.35 -16.20 -13.27
CA SER A 305 3.21 -17.40 -13.38
C SER A 305 4.61 -17.11 -12.86
#